data_7d580d2793fb8ee6e68c076f1e63de82
#
_entry.id   7d580d2793fb8ee6e68c076f1e63de82
#
_cell.length_a   1.000
_cell.length_b   1.000
_cell.length_c   1.000
_cell.angle_alpha   90.00
_cell.angle_beta   90.00
_cell.angle_gamma   90.00
#
_symmetry.space_group_name_H-M   'P 1'
#
loop_
_entity.id
_entity.type
_entity.pdbx_description
1 polymer ?
#
loop_
_entity_poly.entity_id
_entity_poly.type
_entity_poly.pdbx_seq_one_letter_code
_entity_poly.pdbx_strand_id
1 'polypeptide(L)'
;MTSHAAPVNTVVVFHSGYGHTERMASAVAEGARAVLVAIDSEGNIPADAWETLAGADAILFGSPTYMGGPSWQFKKFADASSKVWFEGGWRNKIFGGFTNSASINGDKLNTLEYFFLLAGQHGGIWVSMDIKPANVKASMRDDLNRMGAYIGPMAQTPADASPEEMSPGDLETARRHGMRVATIAGQFRSGTPRGN
;
A
#
# COMPACT_ATOMS: atom_id res chain seq x y z
N MET A 1 21.66 -24.39 14.33
CA MET A 1 21.79 -23.87 12.95
C MET A 1 20.65 -22.92 12.70
N THR A 2 20.87 -21.62 12.83
CA THR A 2 19.88 -20.59 12.53
C THR A 2 19.73 -20.51 11.01
N SER A 3 18.68 -21.12 10.49
CA SER A 3 18.28 -20.91 9.08
C SER A 3 17.97 -19.42 8.91
N HIS A 4 18.86 -18.67 8.28
CA HIS A 4 18.55 -17.33 7.80
C HIS A 4 17.51 -17.50 6.68
N ALA A 5 16.23 -17.29 7.02
CA ALA A 5 15.21 -17.19 5.98
C ALA A 5 15.61 -16.08 5.01
N ALA A 6 15.52 -16.34 3.71
CA ALA A 6 15.80 -15.35 2.68
C ALA A 6 14.93 -14.08 2.92
N PRO A 7 15.42 -12.88 2.59
CA PRO A 7 14.67 -11.66 2.80
C PRO A 7 13.31 -11.71 2.08
N VAL A 8 12.30 -11.07 2.67
CA VAL A 8 10.95 -10.97 2.08
C VAL A 8 11.00 -9.97 0.93
N ASN A 9 10.55 -10.38 -0.24
CA ASN A 9 10.44 -9.50 -1.40
C ASN A 9 9.12 -8.72 -1.32
N THR A 10 9.19 -7.45 -0.97
CA THR A 10 8.03 -6.56 -0.90
C THR A 10 8.10 -5.50 -1.99
N VAL A 11 6.98 -5.21 -2.63
CA VAL A 11 6.87 -4.19 -3.67
C VAL A 11 5.75 -3.23 -3.31
N VAL A 12 6.01 -1.93 -3.44
CA VAL A 12 5.00 -0.87 -3.34
C VAL A 12 4.76 -0.35 -4.75
N VAL A 13 3.58 -0.61 -5.31
CA VAL A 13 3.16 -0.06 -6.59
C VAL A 13 2.18 1.09 -6.37
N PHE A 14 2.47 2.26 -6.91
CA PHE A 14 1.71 3.46 -6.59
C PHE A 14 1.64 4.47 -7.74
N HIS A 15 0.57 5.27 -7.75
CA HIS A 15 0.48 6.51 -8.52
C HIS A 15 0.50 7.72 -7.59
N SER A 16 1.12 8.80 -8.03
CA SER A 16 1.14 10.08 -7.33
C SER A 16 1.00 11.24 -8.31
N GLY A 17 -0.09 12.03 -8.19
CA GLY A 17 -0.30 13.20 -9.07
C GLY A 17 0.44 14.46 -8.58
N TYR A 18 0.62 14.62 -7.26
CA TYR A 18 1.17 15.84 -6.64
C TYR A 18 2.30 15.56 -5.64
N GLY A 19 2.87 14.34 -5.64
CA GLY A 19 3.98 13.98 -4.75
C GLY A 19 3.56 13.42 -3.37
N HIS A 20 2.38 13.73 -2.86
CA HIS A 20 1.96 13.31 -1.52
C HIS A 20 1.87 11.78 -1.39
N THR A 21 1.27 11.09 -2.36
CA THR A 21 1.18 9.62 -2.34
C THR A 21 2.57 8.98 -2.51
N GLU A 22 3.46 9.59 -3.28
CA GLU A 22 4.86 9.16 -3.41
C GLU A 22 5.59 9.24 -2.07
N ARG A 23 5.39 10.33 -1.32
CA ARG A 23 5.98 10.46 0.02
C ARG A 23 5.46 9.40 0.98
N MET A 24 4.14 9.09 0.94
CA MET A 24 3.61 7.95 1.68
C MET A 24 4.20 6.62 1.21
N ALA A 25 4.34 6.41 -0.11
CA ALA A 25 4.93 5.21 -0.68
C ALA A 25 6.36 5.01 -0.20
N SER A 26 7.15 6.10 -0.11
CA SER A 26 8.50 6.08 0.43
C SER A 26 8.52 5.66 1.91
N ALA A 27 7.59 6.18 2.73
CA ALA A 27 7.48 5.78 4.14
C ALA A 27 7.07 4.30 4.29
N VAL A 28 6.11 3.83 3.50
CA VAL A 28 5.71 2.41 3.46
C VAL A 28 6.88 1.53 3.04
N ALA A 29 7.61 1.93 2.00
CA ALA A 29 8.75 1.16 1.48
C ALA A 29 9.90 1.11 2.49
N GLU A 30 10.18 2.19 3.22
CA GLU A 30 11.15 2.20 4.31
C GLU A 30 10.79 1.15 5.37
N GLY A 31 9.54 1.16 5.85
CA GLY A 31 9.06 0.20 6.83
C GLY A 31 9.10 -1.25 6.37
N ALA A 32 8.75 -1.48 5.11
CA ALA A 32 8.70 -2.81 4.49
C ALA A 32 10.03 -3.27 3.89
N ARG A 33 11.03 -2.39 3.75
CA ARG A 33 12.25 -2.58 2.93
C ARG A 33 11.89 -2.99 1.50
N ALA A 34 10.91 -2.29 0.93
CA ALA A 34 10.29 -2.64 -0.33
C ALA A 34 10.92 -1.92 -1.52
N VAL A 35 10.77 -2.52 -2.69
CA VAL A 35 11.03 -1.87 -3.98
C VAL A 35 9.85 -0.98 -4.33
N LEU A 36 10.12 0.24 -4.81
CA LEU A 36 9.11 1.17 -5.31
C LEU A 36 8.90 0.98 -6.81
N VAL A 37 7.65 0.87 -7.22
CA VAL A 37 7.21 0.85 -8.62
C VAL A 37 6.22 1.99 -8.82
N ALA A 38 6.65 3.06 -9.46
CA ALA A 38 5.79 4.18 -9.78
C ALA A 38 4.96 3.90 -11.04
N ILE A 39 3.67 4.21 -10.96
CA ILE A 39 2.77 4.28 -12.13
C ILE A 39 2.93 5.70 -12.69
N ASP A 40 3.24 5.80 -13.97
CA ASP A 40 3.46 7.09 -14.64
C ASP A 40 2.14 7.87 -14.88
N SER A 41 2.27 9.08 -15.44
CA SER A 41 1.12 9.95 -15.77
C SER A 41 0.15 9.30 -16.76
N GLU A 42 0.61 8.34 -17.55
CA GLU A 42 -0.19 7.61 -18.54
C GLU A 42 -0.76 6.28 -17.98
N GLY A 43 -0.53 5.98 -16.70
CA GLY A 43 -1.03 4.79 -16.03
C GLY A 43 -0.26 3.50 -16.37
N ASN A 44 1.00 3.62 -16.80
CA ASN A 44 1.85 2.48 -17.10
C ASN A 44 2.90 2.30 -15.97
N ILE A 45 3.42 1.10 -15.87
CA ILE A 45 4.61 0.80 -15.07
C ILE A 45 5.76 0.38 -16.01
N PRO A 46 7.03 0.47 -15.56
CA PRO A 46 8.16 -0.06 -16.32
C PRO A 46 7.93 -1.51 -16.72
N ALA A 47 8.40 -1.91 -17.90
CA ALA A 47 8.13 -3.25 -18.43
C ALA A 47 8.68 -4.39 -17.54
N ASP A 48 9.82 -4.17 -16.90
CA ASP A 48 10.47 -5.09 -15.95
C ASP A 48 9.78 -5.12 -14.57
N ALA A 49 8.94 -4.12 -14.26
CA ALA A 49 8.21 -4.10 -13.01
C ALA A 49 7.18 -5.23 -12.90
N TRP A 50 6.66 -5.74 -14.00
CA TRP A 50 5.77 -6.92 -13.97
C TRP A 50 6.48 -8.16 -13.45
N GLU A 51 7.75 -8.36 -13.81
CA GLU A 51 8.58 -9.45 -13.29
C GLU A 51 8.89 -9.23 -11.80
N THR A 52 9.19 -8.00 -11.39
CA THR A 52 9.37 -7.62 -9.99
C THR A 52 8.12 -7.95 -9.16
N LEU A 53 6.92 -7.59 -9.65
CA LEU A 53 5.65 -7.92 -9.01
C LEU A 53 5.37 -9.42 -8.99
N ALA A 54 5.74 -10.15 -10.04
CA ALA A 54 5.59 -11.61 -10.08
C ALA A 54 6.46 -12.30 -9.02
N GLY A 55 7.68 -11.81 -8.78
CA GLY A 55 8.62 -12.32 -7.77
C GLY A 55 8.34 -11.85 -6.33
N ALA A 56 7.36 -10.97 -6.10
CA ALA A 56 7.07 -10.45 -4.78
C ALA A 56 6.36 -11.46 -3.88
N ASP A 57 6.71 -11.46 -2.59
CA ASP A 57 5.95 -12.13 -1.52
C ASP A 57 4.77 -11.26 -1.06
N ALA A 58 4.96 -9.93 -1.09
CA ALA A 58 3.95 -8.95 -0.73
C ALA A 58 3.90 -7.79 -1.72
N ILE A 59 2.68 -7.28 -1.97
CA ILE A 59 2.42 -6.11 -2.82
C ILE A 59 1.55 -5.12 -2.05
N LEU A 60 2.02 -3.87 -1.94
CA LEU A 60 1.23 -2.78 -1.38
C LEU A 60 0.78 -1.83 -2.48
N PHE A 61 -0.50 -1.51 -2.49
CA PHE A 61 -1.12 -0.59 -3.44
C PHE A 61 -1.19 0.82 -2.87
N GLY A 62 -0.80 1.82 -3.68
CA GLY A 62 -0.88 3.23 -3.33
C GLY A 62 -1.51 4.07 -4.42
N SER A 63 -2.47 4.91 -4.06
CA SER A 63 -3.07 5.90 -4.96
C SER A 63 -3.62 7.07 -4.15
N PRO A 64 -3.62 8.29 -4.70
CA PRO A 64 -4.47 9.34 -4.14
C PRO A 64 -5.94 8.93 -4.30
N THR A 65 -6.81 9.47 -3.42
CA THR A 65 -8.25 9.40 -3.64
C THR A 65 -8.69 10.62 -4.44
N TYR A 66 -9.12 10.40 -5.66
CA TYR A 66 -9.68 11.41 -6.56
C TYR A 66 -11.13 11.05 -6.89
N MET A 67 -12.05 12.02 -6.72
CA MET A 67 -13.49 11.82 -7.00
C MET A 67 -14.06 10.53 -6.37
N GLY A 68 -13.65 10.26 -5.12
CA GLY A 68 -14.17 9.14 -4.33
C GLY A 68 -13.57 7.77 -4.63
N GLY A 69 -12.47 7.68 -5.40
CA GLY A 69 -11.83 6.40 -5.75
C GLY A 69 -10.35 6.54 -6.06
N PRO A 70 -9.67 5.46 -6.42
CA PRO A 70 -8.29 5.54 -6.86
C PRO A 70 -8.19 6.34 -8.16
N SER A 71 -7.02 6.94 -8.41
CA SER A 71 -6.76 7.66 -9.66
C SER A 71 -6.98 6.77 -10.88
N TRP A 72 -7.33 7.37 -12.03
CA TRP A 72 -7.52 6.61 -13.25
C TRP A 72 -6.23 5.89 -13.72
N GLN A 73 -5.06 6.46 -13.39
CA GLN A 73 -3.77 5.84 -13.67
C GLN A 73 -3.62 4.52 -12.89
N PHE A 74 -3.98 4.52 -11.61
CA PHE A 74 -4.01 3.28 -10.83
C PHE A 74 -5.03 2.30 -11.39
N LYS A 75 -6.21 2.79 -11.80
CA LYS A 75 -7.24 1.93 -12.39
C LYS A 75 -6.77 1.28 -13.69
N LYS A 76 -6.04 2.01 -14.55
CA LYS A 76 -5.45 1.45 -15.77
C LYS A 76 -4.43 0.36 -15.45
N PHE A 77 -3.54 0.58 -14.46
CA PHE A 77 -2.64 -0.46 -13.97
C PHE A 77 -3.41 -1.70 -13.47
N ALA A 78 -4.48 -1.49 -12.68
CA ALA A 78 -5.30 -2.58 -12.18
C ALA A 78 -5.95 -3.39 -13.32
N ASP A 79 -6.46 -2.73 -14.38
CA ASP A 79 -7.01 -3.40 -15.55
C ASP A 79 -5.93 -4.17 -16.33
N ALA A 80 -4.72 -3.61 -16.43
CA ALA A 80 -3.61 -4.28 -17.10
C ALA A 80 -3.16 -5.55 -16.33
N SER A 81 -3.40 -5.64 -15.01
CA SER A 81 -3.11 -6.83 -14.21
C SER A 81 -4.03 -8.03 -14.50
N SER A 82 -5.07 -7.85 -15.34
CA SER A 82 -6.00 -8.92 -15.73
C SER A 82 -5.31 -10.14 -16.34
N LYS A 83 -4.22 -9.95 -17.07
CA LYS A 83 -3.40 -11.05 -17.60
C LYS A 83 -2.78 -11.88 -16.48
N VAL A 84 -2.19 -11.20 -15.49
CA VAL A 84 -1.61 -11.86 -14.30
C VAL A 84 -2.69 -12.59 -13.49
N TRP A 85 -3.88 -11.98 -13.38
CA TRP A 85 -5.04 -12.63 -12.74
C TRP A 85 -5.44 -13.91 -13.45
N PHE A 86 -5.54 -13.91 -14.76
CA PHE A 86 -5.92 -15.09 -15.56
C PHE A 86 -4.93 -16.26 -15.34
N GLU A 87 -3.64 -15.94 -15.21
CA GLU A 87 -2.57 -16.91 -14.95
C GLU A 87 -2.46 -17.31 -13.46
N GLY A 88 -3.19 -16.64 -12.55
CA GLY A 88 -3.10 -16.85 -11.10
C GLY A 88 -1.77 -16.39 -10.50
N GLY A 89 -1.06 -15.48 -11.16
CA GLY A 89 0.32 -15.10 -10.82
C GLY A 89 0.48 -14.37 -9.47
N TRP A 90 -0.61 -13.83 -8.90
CA TRP A 90 -0.57 -13.20 -7.58
C TRP A 90 -1.36 -13.97 -6.51
N ARG A 91 -1.76 -15.19 -6.78
CA ARG A 91 -2.44 -16.04 -5.80
C ARG A 91 -1.59 -16.25 -4.55
N ASN A 92 -2.22 -16.13 -3.38
CA ASN A 92 -1.60 -16.28 -2.06
C ASN A 92 -0.51 -15.24 -1.72
N LYS A 93 -0.31 -14.20 -2.53
CA LYS A 93 0.54 -13.08 -2.12
C LYS A 93 -0.13 -12.27 -1.02
N ILE A 94 0.69 -11.66 -0.18
CA ILE A 94 0.22 -10.76 0.88
C ILE A 94 0.01 -9.36 0.29
N PHE A 95 -1.11 -8.74 0.62
CA PHE A 95 -1.46 -7.41 0.14
C PHE A 95 -1.73 -6.43 1.28
N GLY A 96 -1.49 -5.17 1.02
CA GLY A 96 -1.89 -4.02 1.81
C GLY A 96 -2.11 -2.82 0.90
N GLY A 97 -2.48 -1.68 1.47
CA GLY A 97 -2.63 -0.48 0.67
C GLY A 97 -2.76 0.78 1.51
N PHE A 98 -2.57 1.93 0.88
CA PHE A 98 -2.62 3.24 1.50
C PHE A 98 -3.11 4.30 0.52
N THR A 99 -3.66 5.39 1.06
CA THR A 99 -4.18 6.50 0.24
C THR A 99 -4.02 7.85 0.93
N ASN A 100 -4.07 8.91 0.14
CA ASN A 100 -4.07 10.30 0.59
C ASN A 100 -5.16 11.10 -0.13
N SER A 101 -5.72 12.09 0.55
CA SER A 101 -6.56 13.12 -0.07
C SER A 101 -6.46 14.44 0.70
N ALA A 102 -6.93 15.54 0.08
CA ALA A 102 -6.92 16.85 0.71
C ALA A 102 -7.94 16.99 1.85
N SER A 103 -9.09 16.35 1.74
CA SER A 103 -10.15 16.42 2.75
C SER A 103 -9.91 15.39 3.87
N ILE A 104 -10.38 15.70 5.09
CA ILE A 104 -10.22 14.80 6.25
C ILE A 104 -10.88 13.45 6.00
N ASN A 105 -12.11 13.40 5.54
CA ASN A 105 -12.76 12.16 5.12
C ASN A 105 -12.35 11.82 3.67
N GLY A 106 -12.77 12.64 2.70
CA GLY A 106 -12.44 12.55 1.28
C GLY A 106 -12.81 11.23 0.63
N ASP A 107 -13.71 10.46 1.25
CA ASP A 107 -14.12 9.10 0.81
C ASP A 107 -12.93 8.15 0.57
N LYS A 108 -11.87 8.36 1.34
CA LYS A 108 -10.63 7.56 1.27
C LYS A 108 -10.86 6.06 1.48
N LEU A 109 -11.91 5.71 2.23
CA LEU A 109 -12.26 4.31 2.45
C LEU A 109 -12.55 3.60 1.13
N ASN A 110 -13.27 4.22 0.20
CA ASN A 110 -13.59 3.62 -1.10
C ASN A 110 -12.32 3.23 -1.91
N THR A 111 -11.27 4.03 -1.82
CA THR A 111 -9.98 3.69 -2.46
C THR A 111 -9.37 2.45 -1.83
N LEU A 112 -9.38 2.33 -0.50
CA LEU A 112 -8.84 1.16 0.19
C LEU A 112 -9.72 -0.08 -0.01
N GLU A 113 -11.03 0.06 -0.06
CA GLU A 113 -11.95 -1.04 -0.41
C GLU A 113 -11.73 -1.53 -1.83
N TYR A 114 -11.48 -0.62 -2.77
CA TYR A 114 -11.11 -1.00 -4.13
C TYR A 114 -9.82 -1.85 -4.14
N PHE A 115 -8.79 -1.45 -3.40
CA PHE A 115 -7.54 -2.21 -3.30
C PHE A 115 -7.76 -3.59 -2.65
N PHE A 116 -8.56 -3.63 -1.60
CA PHE A 116 -8.94 -4.89 -0.95
C PHE A 116 -9.65 -5.85 -1.91
N LEU A 117 -10.62 -5.35 -2.68
CA LEU A 117 -11.32 -6.14 -3.69
C LEU A 117 -10.40 -6.60 -4.81
N LEU A 118 -9.50 -5.72 -5.30
CA LEU A 118 -8.50 -6.08 -6.30
C LEU A 118 -7.58 -7.20 -5.81
N ALA A 119 -7.07 -7.10 -4.58
CA ALA A 119 -6.28 -8.15 -3.95
C ALA A 119 -7.05 -9.46 -3.84
N GLY A 120 -8.32 -9.40 -3.41
CA GLY A 120 -9.22 -10.57 -3.33
C GLY A 120 -9.48 -11.20 -4.69
N GLN A 121 -9.67 -10.40 -5.74
CA GLN A 121 -9.84 -10.88 -7.12
C GLN A 121 -8.60 -11.66 -7.61
N HIS A 122 -7.41 -11.23 -7.22
CA HIS A 122 -6.16 -11.96 -7.49
C HIS A 122 -5.93 -13.19 -6.59
N GLY A 123 -6.84 -13.48 -5.65
CA GLY A 123 -6.68 -14.58 -4.68
C GLY A 123 -5.61 -14.28 -3.62
N GLY A 124 -5.39 -13.01 -3.33
CA GLY A 124 -4.43 -12.53 -2.33
C GLY A 124 -5.00 -12.46 -0.91
N ILE A 125 -4.13 -12.23 0.05
CA ILE A 125 -4.44 -12.13 1.47
C ILE A 125 -4.19 -10.70 1.92
N TRP A 126 -5.24 -10.00 2.38
CA TRP A 126 -5.13 -8.62 2.83
C TRP A 126 -4.66 -8.49 4.27
N VAL A 127 -3.72 -7.60 4.53
CA VAL A 127 -3.24 -7.24 5.87
C VAL A 127 -3.76 -5.85 6.24
N SER A 128 -4.62 -5.79 7.26
CA SER A 128 -5.13 -4.56 7.85
C SER A 128 -4.12 -3.94 8.82
N MET A 129 -4.37 -2.69 9.24
CA MET A 129 -3.59 -2.05 10.31
C MET A 129 -3.89 -2.66 11.68
N ASP A 130 -2.90 -2.59 12.58
CA ASP A 130 -3.03 -2.91 14.01
C ASP A 130 -2.77 -1.70 14.92
N ILE A 131 -2.79 -0.49 14.35
CA ILE A 131 -2.53 0.75 15.04
C ILE A 131 -3.86 1.33 15.54
N LYS A 132 -4.00 1.46 16.86
CA LYS A 132 -5.19 2.10 17.46
C LYS A 132 -5.31 3.55 17.01
N PRO A 133 -6.54 4.06 16.81
CA PRO A 133 -6.74 5.43 16.41
C PRO A 133 -6.44 6.41 17.55
N ALA A 134 -5.89 7.56 17.21
CA ALA A 134 -5.75 8.69 18.14
C ALA A 134 -7.11 9.41 18.26
N ASN A 135 -7.93 9.00 19.21
CA ASN A 135 -9.33 9.42 19.35
C ASN A 135 -9.72 9.91 20.76
N VAL A 136 -8.73 10.36 21.55
CA VAL A 136 -8.98 10.98 22.85
C VAL A 136 -8.85 12.50 22.77
N LYS A 137 -9.37 13.22 23.77
CA LYS A 137 -9.36 14.70 23.78
C LYS A 137 -7.99 15.32 23.64
N ALA A 138 -6.94 14.63 24.15
CA ALA A 138 -5.56 15.08 24.09
C ALA A 138 -4.85 14.73 22.77
N SER A 139 -5.54 14.04 21.85
CA SER A 139 -4.94 13.63 20.58
C SER A 139 -4.60 14.82 19.70
N MET A 140 -3.41 14.78 19.13
CA MET A 140 -2.85 15.82 18.27
C MET A 140 -2.90 15.40 16.78
N ARG A 141 -2.67 16.38 15.89
CA ARG A 141 -2.68 16.14 14.43
C ARG A 141 -1.66 15.08 14.00
N ASP A 142 -0.52 15.06 14.66
CA ASP A 142 0.63 14.22 14.31
C ASP A 142 0.71 12.91 15.10
N ASP A 143 -0.38 12.55 15.78
CA ASP A 143 -0.48 11.26 16.43
C ASP A 143 -0.67 10.14 15.40
N LEU A 144 -0.23 8.92 15.76
CA LEU A 144 -0.41 7.74 14.93
C LEU A 144 -1.89 7.46 14.66
N ASN A 145 -2.18 7.07 13.43
CA ASN A 145 -3.53 6.75 12.98
C ASN A 145 -4.56 7.82 13.38
N ARG A 146 -4.20 9.10 13.23
CA ARG A 146 -5.10 10.22 13.55
C ARG A 146 -6.37 10.18 12.68
N MET A 147 -6.29 9.59 11.50
CA MET A 147 -7.43 9.42 10.59
C MET A 147 -8.39 8.32 11.05
N GLY A 148 -8.01 7.47 12.00
CA GLY A 148 -8.87 6.40 12.54
C GLY A 148 -9.17 5.28 11.55
N ALA A 149 -8.25 5.00 10.62
CA ALA A 149 -8.43 3.96 9.62
C ALA A 149 -8.01 2.58 10.15
N TYR A 150 -8.59 1.52 9.60
CA TYR A 150 -8.27 0.12 9.98
C TYR A 150 -7.88 -0.74 8.78
N ILE A 151 -8.47 -0.52 7.61
CA ILE A 151 -8.21 -1.33 6.42
C ILE A 151 -6.81 -1.04 5.82
N GLY A 152 -6.33 0.20 5.97
CA GLY A 152 -4.99 0.66 5.53
C GLY A 152 -4.76 2.12 5.93
N PRO A 153 -3.54 2.63 5.91
CA PRO A 153 -3.22 4.03 6.20
C PRO A 153 -3.94 5.01 5.27
N MET A 154 -4.49 6.03 5.89
CA MET A 154 -5.02 7.20 5.21
C MET A 154 -4.23 8.43 5.67
N ALA A 155 -3.78 9.26 4.73
CA ALA A 155 -3.23 10.57 5.04
C ALA A 155 -4.17 11.69 4.59
N GLN A 156 -4.06 12.83 5.25
CA GLN A 156 -4.74 14.06 4.83
C GLN A 156 -3.69 15.14 4.62
N THR A 157 -3.61 15.69 3.41
CA THR A 157 -2.68 16.76 3.06
C THR A 157 -3.44 17.83 2.31
N PRO A 158 -3.47 19.09 2.81
CA PRO A 158 -4.12 20.18 2.09
C PRO A 158 -3.69 20.27 0.63
N ALA A 159 -4.59 20.72 -0.25
CA ALA A 159 -4.33 20.73 -1.68
C ALA A 159 -3.19 21.69 -2.11
N ASP A 160 -2.95 22.72 -1.30
CA ASP A 160 -1.90 23.73 -1.46
C ASP A 160 -0.63 23.47 -0.65
N ALA A 161 -0.59 22.36 0.11
CA ALA A 161 0.60 21.95 0.84
C ALA A 161 1.58 21.17 -0.06
N SER A 162 2.86 21.35 0.16
CA SER A 162 3.90 20.53 -0.48
C SER A 162 3.98 19.12 0.15
N PRO A 163 4.61 18.15 -0.52
CA PRO A 163 4.83 16.84 0.06
C PRO A 163 5.62 16.86 1.39
N GLU A 164 6.51 17.85 1.57
CA GLU A 164 7.32 18.03 2.78
C GLU A 164 6.48 18.42 3.99
N GLU A 165 5.32 19.05 3.77
CA GLU A 165 4.40 19.49 4.81
C GLU A 165 3.41 18.41 5.26
N MET A 166 3.52 17.19 4.72
CA MET A 166 2.72 16.05 5.20
C MET A 166 2.97 15.77 6.68
N SER A 167 1.89 15.42 7.40
CA SER A 167 1.97 15.09 8.81
C SER A 167 2.96 13.95 9.07
N PRO A 168 3.92 14.15 10.00
CA PRO A 168 4.81 13.07 10.44
C PRO A 168 4.06 11.86 10.99
N GLY A 169 2.92 12.06 11.65
CA GLY A 169 2.08 10.98 12.18
C GLY A 169 1.45 10.12 11.09
N ASP A 170 0.99 10.74 9.99
CA ASP A 170 0.47 10.01 8.83
C ASP A 170 1.57 9.19 8.15
N LEU A 171 2.78 9.76 7.99
CA LEU A 171 3.93 9.07 7.42
C LEU A 171 4.42 7.92 8.30
N GLU A 172 4.52 8.13 9.61
CA GLU A 172 4.91 7.06 10.55
C GLU A 172 3.85 5.95 10.61
N THR A 173 2.56 6.30 10.52
CA THR A 173 1.48 5.31 10.40
C THR A 173 1.66 4.45 9.14
N ALA A 174 1.97 5.07 8.01
CA ALA A 174 2.24 4.39 6.75
C ALA A 174 3.48 3.48 6.85
N ARG A 175 4.57 3.97 7.43
CA ARG A 175 5.80 3.21 7.65
C ARG A 175 5.55 1.94 8.49
N ARG A 176 4.83 2.08 9.60
CA ARG A 176 4.49 0.93 10.48
C ARG A 176 3.62 -0.09 9.76
N HIS A 177 2.68 0.36 8.93
CA HIS A 177 1.88 -0.55 8.13
C HIS A 177 2.74 -1.34 7.13
N GLY A 178 3.66 -0.69 6.44
CA GLY A 178 4.63 -1.36 5.57
C GLY A 178 5.43 -2.44 6.30
N MET A 179 5.97 -2.12 7.48
CA MET A 179 6.69 -3.07 8.32
C MET A 179 5.80 -4.27 8.71
N ARG A 180 4.53 -4.02 9.08
CA ARG A 180 3.59 -5.08 9.42
C ARG A 180 3.32 -6.02 8.24
N VAL A 181 3.04 -5.47 7.05
CA VAL A 181 2.78 -6.27 5.85
C VAL A 181 3.97 -7.17 5.53
N ALA A 182 5.20 -6.64 5.54
CA ALA A 182 6.41 -7.42 5.31
C ALA A 182 6.62 -8.51 6.39
N THR A 183 6.32 -8.19 7.66
CA THR A 183 6.41 -9.17 8.76
C THR A 183 5.45 -10.33 8.56
N ILE A 184 4.18 -10.05 8.23
CA ILE A 184 3.16 -11.08 7.96
C ILE A 184 3.54 -11.92 6.74
N ALA A 185 4.04 -11.29 5.67
CA ALA A 185 4.53 -12.01 4.49
C ALA A 185 5.66 -12.98 4.84
N GLY A 186 6.60 -12.56 5.70
CA GLY A 186 7.67 -13.41 6.19
C GLY A 186 7.17 -14.62 7.01
N GLN A 187 6.20 -14.40 7.90
CA GLN A 187 5.56 -15.47 8.68
C GLN A 187 4.80 -16.44 7.78
N PHE A 188 4.03 -15.93 6.81
CA PHE A 188 3.28 -16.75 5.86
C PHE A 188 4.21 -17.62 5.03
N ARG A 189 5.28 -17.03 4.48
CA ARG A 189 6.28 -17.75 3.68
C ARG A 189 7.00 -18.85 4.47
N SER A 190 7.33 -18.61 5.75
CA SER A 190 8.02 -19.58 6.60
C SER A 190 7.14 -20.74 7.04
N GLY A 191 5.81 -20.53 7.12
CA GLY A 191 4.81 -21.54 7.49
C GLY A 191 4.23 -22.33 6.30
N THR A 192 4.47 -21.89 5.06
CA THR A 192 3.95 -22.58 3.87
C THR A 192 4.85 -23.75 3.52
N PRO A 193 4.36 -25.03 3.55
CA PRO A 193 5.08 -26.14 2.97
C PRO A 193 5.36 -25.79 1.50
N ARG A 194 6.60 -25.89 1.05
CA ARG A 194 6.91 -25.76 -0.37
C ARG A 194 6.23 -26.93 -1.07
N GLY A 195 4.98 -26.69 -1.48
CA GLY A 195 4.17 -27.67 -2.19
C GLY A 195 4.82 -27.99 -3.54
N ASN A 196 4.70 -29.23 -3.89
CA ASN A 196 5.11 -29.85 -5.15
C ASN A 196 4.56 -29.11 -6.38
#